data_07924c944cba47dc58c934471f991332
#
_entry.id   07924c944cba47dc58c934471f991332
#
_cell.length_a   1.000
_cell.length_b   1.000
_cell.length_c   1.000
_cell.angle_alpha   90.00
_cell.angle_beta   90.00
_cell.angle_gamma   90.00
#
_symmetry.space_group_name_H-M   'P 1'
#
loop_
_entity.id
_entity.type
_entity.pdbx_description
1 polymer ?
#
loop_
_entity_poly.entity_id
_entity_poly.type
_entity_poly.pdbx_seq_one_letter_code
_entity_poly.pdbx_strand_id
1 'polypeptide(L)'
;MSDRKEFRDLATPAEAHEAIASLNLDPEPETVSLDDARGRILAERVDADLDVPGFDRASMDGYAVRASDTFGADEADPATLELVGTVHAGAEPDVFVGDGECAEISTGAVLPDGADAVVMVEKTDEVPDEERVEIRTSLAPGDAVMPAGADIAAGQRAFGPDTEL
;
A
#
# COMPACT_ATOMS: atom_id res chain seq x y z
N MET A 1 -24.99 -56.72 34.93
CA MET A 1 -25.03 -56.93 33.48
C MET A 1 -25.03 -55.55 32.86
N SER A 2 -23.90 -55.20 32.26
CA SER A 2 -23.71 -53.86 31.63
C SER A 2 -24.45 -53.84 30.32
N ASP A 3 -25.44 -52.97 30.23
CA ASP A 3 -26.20 -52.70 28.99
C ASP A 3 -25.27 -51.98 28.01
N ARG A 4 -24.57 -52.72 27.15
CA ARG A 4 -23.83 -52.14 26.04
C ARG A 4 -24.88 -51.64 25.05
N LYS A 5 -25.07 -50.32 24.97
CA LYS A 5 -25.73 -49.70 23.82
C LYS A 5 -24.96 -50.08 22.55
N GLU A 6 -25.50 -51.01 21.82
CA GLU A 6 -25.02 -51.33 20.48
C GLU A 6 -25.43 -50.16 19.57
N PHE A 7 -24.41 -49.50 18.98
CA PHE A 7 -24.63 -48.56 17.86
C PHE A 7 -25.01 -49.37 16.63
N ARG A 8 -26.32 -49.68 16.48
CA ARG A 8 -26.80 -50.51 15.39
C ARG A 8 -27.23 -49.74 14.12
N ASP A 9 -27.45 -48.43 14.25
CA ASP A 9 -27.83 -47.59 13.11
C ASP A 9 -26.87 -46.41 12.99
N LEU A 10 -25.80 -46.60 12.21
CA LEU A 10 -24.91 -45.54 11.80
C LEU A 10 -25.47 -44.96 10.49
N ALA A 11 -25.74 -43.65 10.48
CA ALA A 11 -26.07 -42.95 9.25
C ALA A 11 -24.90 -42.99 8.26
N THR A 12 -25.19 -43.23 7.03
CA THR A 12 -24.23 -43.12 5.94
C THR A 12 -23.84 -41.63 5.74
N PRO A 13 -22.66 -41.35 5.14
CA PRO A 13 -22.30 -39.98 4.80
C PRO A 13 -23.36 -39.24 3.94
N ALA A 14 -24.05 -39.95 3.06
CA ALA A 14 -25.12 -39.39 2.24
C ALA A 14 -26.33 -38.97 3.08
N GLU A 15 -26.79 -39.84 4.03
CA GLU A 15 -27.90 -39.51 4.95
C GLU A 15 -27.52 -38.36 5.88
N ALA A 16 -26.25 -38.28 6.34
CA ALA A 16 -25.77 -37.17 7.16
C ALA A 16 -25.79 -35.85 6.35
N HIS A 17 -25.31 -35.86 5.12
CA HIS A 17 -25.38 -34.67 4.23
C HIS A 17 -26.83 -34.24 3.94
N GLU A 18 -27.72 -35.17 3.69
CA GLU A 18 -29.13 -34.88 3.47
C GLU A 18 -29.80 -34.29 4.73
N ALA A 19 -29.48 -34.82 5.91
CA ALA A 19 -29.96 -34.29 7.18
C ALA A 19 -29.45 -32.86 7.44
N ILE A 20 -28.18 -32.58 7.17
CA ILE A 20 -27.61 -31.25 7.28
C ILE A 20 -28.27 -30.28 6.30
N ALA A 21 -28.42 -30.67 5.02
CA ALA A 21 -29.08 -29.87 4.01
C ALA A 21 -30.55 -29.57 4.34
N SER A 22 -31.22 -30.48 5.07
CA SER A 22 -32.62 -30.30 5.49
C SER A 22 -32.80 -29.29 6.63
N LEU A 23 -31.72 -28.87 7.31
CA LEU A 23 -31.78 -27.91 8.42
C LEU A 23 -32.19 -26.51 7.94
N ASN A 24 -32.11 -26.24 6.62
CA ASN A 24 -32.51 -24.96 6.00
C ASN A 24 -31.99 -23.76 6.78
N LEU A 25 -30.67 -23.76 7.05
CA LEU A 25 -29.96 -22.66 7.71
C LEU A 25 -29.82 -21.53 6.71
N ASP A 26 -30.74 -20.60 6.73
CA ASP A 26 -30.73 -19.39 5.92
C ASP A 26 -30.65 -18.18 6.89
N PRO A 27 -29.44 -17.78 7.30
CA PRO A 27 -29.27 -16.68 8.24
C PRO A 27 -29.63 -15.36 7.56
N GLU A 28 -30.45 -14.54 8.23
CA GLU A 28 -30.72 -13.20 7.76
C GLU A 28 -29.53 -12.27 8.05
N PRO A 29 -29.16 -11.38 7.10
CA PRO A 29 -28.09 -10.41 7.32
C PRO A 29 -28.54 -9.35 8.33
N GLU A 30 -27.59 -8.90 9.15
CA GLU A 30 -27.78 -7.80 10.08
C GLU A 30 -26.62 -6.80 9.98
N THR A 31 -26.87 -5.55 10.32
CA THR A 31 -25.84 -4.52 10.42
C THR A 31 -25.35 -4.42 11.87
N VAL A 32 -24.07 -4.58 12.09
CA VAL A 32 -23.43 -4.49 13.41
C VAL A 32 -22.32 -3.44 13.40
N SER A 33 -21.90 -2.99 14.59
CA SER A 33 -20.72 -2.14 14.73
C SER A 33 -19.46 -2.93 14.38
N LEU A 34 -18.37 -2.24 14.00
CA LEU A 34 -17.09 -2.87 13.71
C LEU A 34 -16.56 -3.65 14.92
N ASP A 35 -16.77 -3.13 16.12
CA ASP A 35 -16.36 -3.79 17.38
C ASP A 35 -17.06 -5.14 17.62
N ASP A 36 -18.28 -5.29 17.11
CA ASP A 36 -19.11 -6.50 17.23
C ASP A 36 -18.98 -7.44 16.01
N ALA A 37 -18.19 -7.04 15.00
CA ALA A 37 -18.04 -7.78 13.74
C ALA A 37 -17.15 -9.01 13.86
N ARG A 38 -16.27 -9.08 14.85
CA ARG A 38 -15.31 -10.17 15.02
C ARG A 38 -16.00 -11.54 15.14
N GLY A 39 -15.58 -12.50 14.31
CA GLY A 39 -16.16 -13.85 14.24
C GLY A 39 -17.50 -13.90 13.51
N ARG A 40 -17.93 -12.80 12.87
CA ARG A 40 -19.10 -12.75 11.98
C ARG A 40 -18.69 -13.08 10.55
N ILE A 41 -19.64 -13.56 9.79
CA ILE A 41 -19.49 -13.85 8.37
C ILE A 41 -20.09 -12.70 7.57
N LEU A 42 -19.31 -12.15 6.62
CA LEU A 42 -19.80 -11.10 5.74
C LEU A 42 -20.92 -11.63 4.83
N ALA A 43 -22.06 -10.95 4.85
CA ALA A 43 -23.19 -11.24 3.97
C ALA A 43 -23.01 -10.61 2.58
N GLU A 44 -22.27 -9.50 2.50
CA GLU A 44 -22.09 -8.71 1.30
C GLU A 44 -20.60 -8.47 0.98
N ARG A 45 -20.34 -8.14 -0.27
CA ARG A 45 -19.03 -7.72 -0.73
C ARG A 45 -18.68 -6.35 -0.14
N VAL A 46 -17.43 -6.18 0.29
CA VAL A 46 -16.88 -4.90 0.74
C VAL A 46 -15.83 -4.45 -0.25
N ASP A 47 -16.04 -3.29 -0.85
CA ASP A 47 -15.08 -2.63 -1.73
C ASP A 47 -14.47 -1.42 -1.01
N ALA A 48 -13.21 -1.11 -1.33
CA ALA A 48 -12.56 0.09 -0.84
C ALA A 48 -13.23 1.33 -1.47
N ASP A 49 -13.54 2.34 -0.68
CA ASP A 49 -14.12 3.60 -1.14
C ASP A 49 -13.06 4.69 -1.40
N LEU A 50 -11.80 4.42 -1.02
CA LEU A 50 -10.67 5.31 -1.22
C LEU A 50 -9.38 4.51 -1.46
N ASP A 51 -8.37 5.17 -2.04
CA ASP A 51 -7.03 4.63 -2.18
C ASP A 51 -6.30 4.57 -0.84
N VAL A 52 -5.54 3.49 -0.60
CA VAL A 52 -4.64 3.36 0.56
C VAL A 52 -3.23 2.99 0.07
N PRO A 53 -2.23 3.83 0.32
CA PRO A 53 -2.32 5.22 0.79
C PRO A 53 -3.04 6.13 -0.23
N GLY A 54 -3.57 7.28 0.21
CA GLY A 54 -4.27 8.23 -0.64
C GLY A 54 -3.36 9.18 -1.44
N PHE A 55 -2.04 8.94 -1.43
CA PHE A 55 -1.03 9.78 -2.08
C PHE A 55 0.21 8.97 -2.47
N ASP A 56 0.96 9.49 -3.43
CA ASP A 56 2.27 8.97 -3.80
C ASP A 56 3.28 9.30 -2.69
N ARG A 57 4.13 8.33 -2.32
CA ARG A 57 5.11 8.48 -1.23
C ARG A 57 6.47 7.90 -1.57
N ALA A 58 7.51 8.46 -0.97
CA ALA A 58 8.85 7.92 -1.08
C ALA A 58 8.97 6.52 -0.44
N SER A 59 9.58 5.57 -1.14
CA SER A 59 9.88 4.23 -0.62
C SER A 59 11.20 4.16 0.14
N MET A 60 12.08 5.17 -0.06
CA MET A 60 13.44 5.25 0.47
C MET A 60 13.73 6.68 0.92
N ASP A 61 14.74 6.85 1.79
CA ASP A 61 15.32 8.15 2.10
C ASP A 61 16.19 8.62 0.92
N GLY A 62 16.14 9.89 0.61
CA GLY A 62 16.91 10.47 -0.50
C GLY A 62 16.38 11.82 -0.96
N TYR A 63 16.30 12.01 -2.28
CA TYR A 63 15.87 13.27 -2.88
C TYR A 63 14.76 13.04 -3.89
N ALA A 64 13.66 13.75 -3.74
CA ALA A 64 12.59 13.83 -4.72
C ALA A 64 13.05 14.70 -5.90
N VAL A 65 12.94 14.16 -7.11
CA VAL A 65 13.46 14.77 -8.33
C VAL A 65 12.47 14.59 -9.47
N ARG A 66 12.67 15.32 -10.54
CA ARG A 66 12.10 14.99 -11.84
C ARG A 66 13.06 14.01 -12.53
N ALA A 67 12.59 12.82 -12.86
CA ALA A 67 13.42 11.79 -13.51
C ALA A 67 14.12 12.31 -14.76
N SER A 68 13.47 13.20 -15.54
CA SER A 68 14.02 13.82 -16.74
C SER A 68 15.35 14.56 -16.49
N ASP A 69 15.54 15.13 -15.31
CA ASP A 69 16.71 15.93 -14.96
C ASP A 69 17.92 15.05 -14.58
N THR A 70 17.70 13.75 -14.44
CA THR A 70 18.73 12.74 -14.17
C THR A 70 19.14 11.95 -15.41
N PHE A 71 18.52 12.20 -16.57
CA PHE A 71 18.79 11.41 -17.77
C PHE A 71 20.25 11.55 -18.24
N GLY A 72 20.93 10.41 -18.34
CA GLY A 72 22.34 10.35 -18.70
C GLY A 72 23.32 10.51 -17.55
N ALA A 73 22.82 10.79 -16.33
CA ALA A 73 23.66 10.86 -15.15
C ALA A 73 24.25 9.50 -14.78
N ASP A 74 25.54 9.51 -14.44
CA ASP A 74 26.28 8.36 -13.94
C ASP A 74 27.39 8.80 -12.95
N GLU A 75 28.19 7.86 -12.48
CA GLU A 75 29.31 8.12 -11.54
C GLU A 75 30.40 9.05 -12.11
N ALA A 76 30.55 9.13 -13.43
CA ALA A 76 31.60 9.94 -14.09
C ALA A 76 31.05 11.31 -14.51
N ASP A 77 29.75 11.42 -14.75
CA ASP A 77 29.07 12.63 -15.20
C ASP A 77 27.74 12.79 -14.42
N PRO A 78 27.78 13.19 -13.14
CA PRO A 78 26.60 13.34 -12.32
C PRO A 78 25.74 14.53 -12.75
N ALA A 79 24.43 14.42 -12.59
CA ALA A 79 23.54 15.57 -12.70
C ALA A 79 23.59 16.37 -11.39
N THR A 80 23.71 17.72 -11.50
CA THR A 80 23.72 18.60 -10.32
C THR A 80 22.39 19.34 -10.24
N LEU A 81 21.65 19.14 -9.13
CA LEU A 81 20.36 19.75 -8.88
C LEU A 81 20.41 20.70 -7.69
N GLU A 82 19.58 21.76 -7.71
CA GLU A 82 19.44 22.71 -6.62
C GLU A 82 18.52 22.14 -5.53
N LEU A 83 18.94 22.17 -4.28
CA LEU A 83 18.14 21.72 -3.12
C LEU A 83 17.18 22.82 -2.69
N VAL A 84 15.87 22.60 -2.92
CA VAL A 84 14.85 23.62 -2.65
C VAL A 84 14.13 23.45 -1.30
N GLY A 85 14.35 22.33 -0.60
CA GLY A 85 13.77 22.09 0.71
C GLY A 85 13.81 20.63 1.16
N THR A 86 13.07 20.33 2.24
CA THR A 86 13.03 19.00 2.87
C THR A 86 11.59 18.59 3.16
N VAL A 87 11.23 17.35 2.84
CA VAL A 87 9.89 16.79 3.09
C VAL A 87 9.99 15.66 4.11
N HIS A 88 9.34 15.82 5.24
CA HIS A 88 9.33 14.82 6.30
C HIS A 88 8.07 13.94 6.27
N ALA A 89 8.21 12.70 6.72
CA ALA A 89 7.06 11.79 6.87
C ALA A 89 6.02 12.38 7.84
N GLY A 90 4.73 12.29 7.46
CA GLY A 90 3.62 12.81 8.25
C GLY A 90 3.36 14.32 8.11
N ALA A 91 4.11 15.01 7.26
CA ALA A 91 3.87 16.40 6.88
C ALA A 91 3.33 16.48 5.44
N GLU A 92 2.52 17.49 5.18
CA GLU A 92 2.16 17.87 3.82
C GLU A 92 3.32 18.66 3.21
N PRO A 93 3.77 18.35 1.96
CA PRO A 93 4.86 19.08 1.33
C PRO A 93 4.48 20.56 1.13
N ASP A 94 5.40 21.46 1.46
CA ASP A 94 5.30 22.91 1.23
C ASP A 94 6.28 23.41 0.15
N VAL A 95 6.93 22.44 -0.53
CA VAL A 95 7.89 22.69 -1.61
C VAL A 95 7.36 22.18 -2.95
N PHE A 96 7.83 22.78 -4.04
CA PHE A 96 7.59 22.36 -5.42
C PHE A 96 8.95 22.07 -6.06
N VAL A 97 9.07 20.97 -6.80
CA VAL A 97 10.31 20.58 -7.49
C VAL A 97 10.20 20.97 -8.98
N GLY A 98 10.91 22.02 -9.35
CA GLY A 98 11.00 22.49 -10.73
C GLY A 98 12.11 21.82 -11.54
N ASP A 99 12.37 22.38 -12.76
CA ASP A 99 13.47 21.93 -13.61
C ASP A 99 14.82 22.20 -12.94
N GLY A 100 15.68 21.16 -12.83
CA GLY A 100 17.00 21.27 -12.21
C GLY A 100 16.99 21.41 -10.69
N GLU A 101 15.85 21.11 -10.05
CA GLU A 101 15.68 21.16 -8.59
C GLU A 101 15.46 19.78 -7.99
N CYS A 102 15.72 19.66 -6.69
CA CYS A 102 15.42 18.50 -5.87
C CYS A 102 14.98 18.92 -4.46
N ALA A 103 14.26 18.03 -3.78
CA ALA A 103 13.93 18.19 -2.36
C ALA A 103 14.38 16.95 -1.59
N GLU A 104 15.05 17.13 -0.44
CA GLU A 104 15.33 16.03 0.47
C GLU A 104 14.01 15.40 0.93
N ILE A 105 13.91 14.06 0.93
CA ILE A 105 12.67 13.37 1.28
C ILE A 105 12.95 12.15 2.16
N SER A 106 12.16 12.03 3.22
CA SER A 106 12.21 10.86 4.11
C SER A 106 11.31 9.74 3.61
N THR A 107 11.68 8.49 3.89
CA THR A 107 10.85 7.31 3.64
C THR A 107 9.44 7.49 4.17
N GLY A 108 8.43 7.23 3.34
CA GLY A 108 7.01 7.38 3.67
C GLY A 108 6.45 8.81 3.59
N ALA A 109 7.29 9.81 3.32
CA ALA A 109 6.83 11.17 3.08
C ALA A 109 6.09 11.29 1.74
N VAL A 110 5.12 12.20 1.69
CA VAL A 110 4.36 12.53 0.47
C VAL A 110 5.31 13.08 -0.58
N LEU A 111 5.19 12.58 -1.82
CA LEU A 111 5.98 13.11 -2.93
C LEU A 111 5.56 14.57 -3.21
N PRO A 112 6.50 15.54 -3.24
CA PRO A 112 6.15 16.94 -3.51
C PRO A 112 5.73 17.12 -4.97
N ASP A 113 4.87 18.11 -5.21
CA ASP A 113 4.44 18.48 -6.55
C ASP A 113 5.66 18.78 -7.45
N GLY A 114 5.60 18.30 -8.69
CA GLY A 114 6.63 18.46 -9.69
C GLY A 114 7.65 17.32 -9.73
N ALA A 115 7.87 16.60 -8.63
CA ALA A 115 8.70 15.39 -8.60
C ALA A 115 7.92 14.18 -9.10
N ASP A 116 8.60 13.25 -9.78
CA ASP A 116 8.06 11.99 -10.28
C ASP A 116 8.95 10.77 -9.97
N ALA A 117 10.07 10.97 -9.29
CA ALA A 117 10.98 9.93 -8.85
C ALA A 117 11.70 10.32 -7.56
N VAL A 118 12.28 9.32 -6.88
CA VAL A 118 13.14 9.51 -5.71
C VAL A 118 14.48 8.83 -5.98
N VAL A 119 15.58 9.57 -5.83
CA VAL A 119 16.92 9.01 -5.83
C VAL A 119 17.32 8.67 -4.39
N MET A 120 17.85 7.47 -4.17
CA MET A 120 18.34 7.05 -2.85
C MET A 120 19.58 7.85 -2.44
N VAL A 121 19.70 8.18 -1.16
CA VAL A 121 20.83 8.95 -0.62
C VAL A 121 22.20 8.34 -0.98
N GLU A 122 22.31 7.02 -1.09
CA GLU A 122 23.55 6.32 -1.44
C GLU A 122 24.03 6.56 -2.89
N LYS A 123 23.15 7.16 -3.71
CA LYS A 123 23.43 7.52 -5.12
C LYS A 123 23.61 9.01 -5.33
N THR A 124 23.81 9.73 -4.23
CA THR A 124 23.93 11.19 -4.22
C THR A 124 25.13 11.64 -3.40
N ASP A 125 25.62 12.84 -3.68
CA ASP A 125 26.55 13.57 -2.81
C ASP A 125 26.09 15.03 -2.70
N GLU A 126 26.06 15.56 -1.49
CA GLU A 126 25.84 16.97 -1.26
C GLU A 126 27.11 17.75 -1.67
N VAL A 127 26.93 18.86 -2.37
CA VAL A 127 28.03 19.76 -2.72
C VAL A 127 28.32 20.65 -1.51
N PRO A 128 29.51 20.54 -0.91
CA PRO A 128 29.83 21.32 0.29
C PRO A 128 29.68 22.83 0.07
N ASP A 129 29.06 23.51 1.05
CA ASP A 129 28.82 24.96 1.03
C ASP A 129 27.89 25.48 -0.08
N GLU A 130 27.22 24.60 -0.80
CA GLU A 130 26.22 24.92 -1.83
C GLU A 130 24.92 24.18 -1.50
N GLU A 131 23.77 24.81 -1.78
CA GLU A 131 22.46 24.16 -1.68
C GLU A 131 22.21 23.33 -2.96
N ARG A 132 23.09 22.32 -3.19
CA ARG A 132 23.09 21.47 -4.38
C ARG A 132 23.41 20.03 -4.07
N VAL A 133 22.90 19.14 -4.91
CA VAL A 133 23.09 17.69 -4.80
C VAL A 133 23.51 17.13 -6.14
N GLU A 134 24.58 16.35 -6.15
CA GLU A 134 25.01 15.56 -7.31
C GLU A 134 24.29 14.22 -7.32
N ILE A 135 23.60 13.92 -8.42
CA ILE A 135 22.88 12.68 -8.66
C ILE A 135 23.70 11.80 -9.59
N ARG A 136 24.09 10.62 -9.13
CA ARG A 136 25.01 9.70 -9.83
C ARG A 136 24.32 8.53 -10.50
N THR A 137 23.08 8.66 -10.82
CA THR A 137 22.30 7.63 -11.51
C THR A 137 21.16 8.24 -12.29
N SER A 138 20.84 7.64 -13.42
CA SER A 138 19.66 8.00 -14.20
C SER A 138 18.45 7.26 -13.65
N LEU A 139 17.31 7.95 -13.51
CA LEU A 139 16.06 7.43 -12.99
C LEU A 139 14.97 7.39 -14.06
N ALA A 140 14.02 6.50 -13.90
CA ALA A 140 12.75 6.54 -14.61
C ALA A 140 11.64 7.15 -13.74
N PRO A 141 10.61 7.76 -14.33
CA PRO A 141 9.42 8.15 -13.58
C PRO A 141 8.83 6.98 -12.79
N GLY A 142 8.55 7.19 -11.50
CA GLY A 142 8.08 6.18 -10.56
C GLY A 142 9.18 5.42 -9.80
N ASP A 143 10.46 5.64 -10.11
CA ASP A 143 11.55 4.99 -9.36
C ASP A 143 11.53 5.41 -7.90
N ALA A 144 11.57 4.42 -6.99
CA ALA A 144 11.48 4.55 -5.54
C ALA A 144 10.25 5.35 -5.05
N VAL A 145 9.18 5.40 -5.84
CA VAL A 145 7.87 5.95 -5.46
C VAL A 145 6.88 4.82 -5.26
N MET A 146 6.16 4.86 -4.15
CA MET A 146 5.00 4.01 -3.90
C MET A 146 3.74 4.79 -4.26
N PRO A 147 3.00 4.39 -5.31
CA PRO A 147 1.85 5.16 -5.78
C PRO A 147 0.67 5.09 -4.80
N ALA A 148 -0.22 6.08 -4.91
CA ALA A 148 -1.53 6.03 -4.26
C ALA A 148 -2.26 4.74 -4.63
N GLY A 149 -2.98 4.15 -3.66
CA GLY A 149 -3.70 2.90 -3.86
C GLY A 149 -2.83 1.65 -3.95
N ALA A 150 -1.52 1.73 -3.63
CA ALA A 150 -0.60 0.58 -3.71
C ALA A 150 -1.01 -0.59 -2.81
N ASP A 151 -1.62 -0.33 -1.65
CA ASP A 151 -2.11 -1.37 -0.75
C ASP A 151 -3.51 -1.83 -1.17
N ILE A 152 -4.40 -0.89 -1.47
CA ILE A 152 -5.71 -1.14 -2.06
C ILE A 152 -6.20 0.12 -2.79
N ALA A 153 -6.67 -0.04 -4.02
CA ALA A 153 -7.21 1.07 -4.81
C ALA A 153 -8.73 1.22 -4.60
N ALA A 154 -9.22 2.45 -4.71
CA ALA A 154 -10.66 2.75 -4.68
C ALA A 154 -11.42 1.89 -5.70
N GLY A 155 -12.52 1.27 -5.26
CA GLY A 155 -13.32 0.32 -6.05
C GLY A 155 -12.76 -1.10 -6.08
N GLN A 156 -11.58 -1.36 -5.54
CA GLN A 156 -11.04 -2.70 -5.40
C GLN A 156 -11.75 -3.45 -4.27
N ARG A 157 -12.02 -4.75 -4.49
CA ARG A 157 -12.63 -5.59 -3.47
C ARG A 157 -11.66 -5.84 -2.31
N ALA A 158 -12.03 -5.37 -1.12
CA ALA A 158 -11.32 -5.66 0.12
C ALA A 158 -11.70 -7.06 0.65
N PHE A 159 -13.01 -7.36 0.72
CA PHE A 159 -13.51 -8.65 1.20
C PHE A 159 -14.65 -9.16 0.33
N GLY A 160 -14.75 -10.48 0.17
CA GLY A 160 -15.91 -11.12 -0.44
C GLY A 160 -17.00 -11.47 0.58
N PRO A 161 -18.23 -11.78 0.12
CA PRO A 161 -19.20 -12.46 0.97
C PRO A 161 -18.60 -13.79 1.46
N ASP A 162 -19.15 -14.34 2.54
CA ASP A 162 -18.69 -15.55 3.22
C ASP A 162 -17.31 -15.44 3.89
N THR A 163 -16.73 -14.25 3.97
CA THR A 163 -15.48 -14.00 4.72
C THR A 163 -15.79 -13.85 6.21
N GLU A 164 -15.09 -14.60 7.07
CA GLU A 164 -15.08 -14.40 8.52
C GLU A 164 -14.17 -13.23 8.89
N LEU A 165 -14.67 -12.32 9.75
CA LEU A 165 -13.98 -11.11 10.18
C LEU A 165 -13.22 -11.28 11.50
#